data_81a94ee80eb3f5bbdf7935abc2338838
#
_entry.id   81a94ee80eb3f5bbdf7935abc2338838
#
_cell.length_a   1.000
_cell.length_b   1.000
_cell.length_c   1.000
_cell.angle_alpha   90.00
_cell.angle_beta   90.00
_cell.angle_gamma   90.00
#
_symmetry.space_group_name_H-M   'P 1'
#
loop_
_entity.id
_entity.type
_entity.pdbx_description
1 polymer ?
#
loop_
_entity_poly.entity_id
_entity_poly.type
_entity_poly.pdbx_seq_one_letter_code
_entity_poly.pdbx_strand_id
1 'polypeptide(L)'
;QADNNRAAVERNRAYLESVLANLSAGVLAFSPDGHLRAANHGAMTILNDELHDYERTRLEDWQAHAAFRDAVLEGFQAPEADWNRQIEFSNPDGSAQTLLLHGARLPDSSGGGWVVVFDDITHLIAAQRTAAWAEVARRLAHEIKNPLTPIQLSAERLMFKLADRLDPEGRAMLERSTTTIVNQVEAMKNLVNAFRDYARLPSPVMTPLDLNALVREVLVLYEGSRVMIHAELAAETPAVLGDATQIRQVIHNLLQNAEDALVDVD
;
A
#
# COMPACT_ATOMS: atom_id res chain seq x y z
N GLN A 1 -30.64 47.90 9.38
CA GLN A 1 -31.02 46.55 8.90
C GLN A 1 -30.14 46.12 7.69
N ALA A 2 -29.83 47.02 6.74
CA ALA A 2 -29.00 46.71 5.57
C ALA A 2 -27.54 46.39 5.94
N ASP A 3 -26.97 47.11 6.92
CA ASP A 3 -25.57 46.88 7.37
C ASP A 3 -25.41 45.56 8.14
N ASN A 4 -26.41 45.18 8.94
CA ASN A 4 -26.40 43.89 9.63
C ASN A 4 -26.53 42.71 8.68
N ASN A 5 -27.30 42.84 7.59
CA ASN A 5 -27.39 41.81 6.56
C ASN A 5 -26.08 41.67 5.75
N ARG A 6 -25.46 42.80 5.44
CA ARG A 6 -24.15 42.78 4.72
C ARG A 6 -23.06 42.14 5.57
N ALA A 7 -22.94 42.49 6.85
CA ALA A 7 -21.97 41.87 7.76
C ALA A 7 -22.25 40.40 8.04
N ALA A 8 -23.50 39.95 7.97
CA ALA A 8 -23.85 38.54 8.09
C ALA A 8 -23.46 37.74 6.84
N VAL A 9 -23.69 38.29 5.65
CA VAL A 9 -23.30 37.68 4.37
C VAL A 9 -21.77 37.58 4.24
N GLU A 10 -21.03 38.64 4.59
CA GLU A 10 -19.60 38.65 4.59
C GLU A 10 -19.00 37.60 5.57
N ARG A 11 -19.54 37.50 6.76
CA ARG A 11 -19.13 36.47 7.74
C ARG A 11 -19.39 35.06 7.24
N ASN A 12 -20.55 34.79 6.67
CA ASN A 12 -20.88 33.48 6.12
C ASN A 12 -19.95 33.12 4.92
N ARG A 13 -19.66 34.12 4.08
CA ARG A 13 -18.74 33.93 2.98
C ARG A 13 -17.33 33.59 3.46
N ALA A 14 -16.77 34.38 4.39
CA ALA A 14 -15.46 34.12 4.99
C ALA A 14 -15.39 32.75 5.71
N TYR A 15 -16.48 32.37 6.38
CA TYR A 15 -16.58 31.06 7.00
C TYR A 15 -16.54 29.92 5.96
N LEU A 16 -17.34 30.03 4.89
CA LEU A 16 -17.35 29.03 3.81
C LEU A 16 -16.00 28.95 3.08
N GLU A 17 -15.39 30.08 2.79
CA GLU A 17 -14.04 30.15 2.21
C GLU A 17 -13.00 29.45 3.10
N SER A 18 -13.06 29.70 4.42
CA SER A 18 -12.17 29.03 5.39
C SER A 18 -12.41 27.53 5.46
N VAL A 19 -13.66 27.07 5.43
CA VAL A 19 -13.98 25.62 5.41
C VAL A 19 -13.46 24.97 4.12
N LEU A 20 -13.74 25.57 2.97
CA LEU A 20 -13.29 25.05 1.68
C LEU A 20 -11.76 25.02 1.55
N ALA A 21 -11.07 26.03 2.10
CA ALA A 21 -9.61 26.09 2.09
C ALA A 21 -8.94 24.99 2.93
N ASN A 22 -9.62 24.52 4.00
CA ASN A 22 -9.10 23.50 4.91
C ASN A 22 -9.57 22.07 4.56
N LEU A 23 -10.37 21.89 3.49
CA LEU A 23 -10.73 20.57 3.01
C LEU A 23 -9.56 19.95 2.27
N SER A 24 -9.21 18.71 2.61
CA SER A 24 -8.25 17.89 1.87
C SER A 24 -8.79 17.44 0.50
N ALA A 25 -10.13 17.31 0.40
CA ALA A 25 -10.80 17.01 -0.86
C ALA A 25 -10.69 18.18 -1.84
N GLY A 26 -10.51 17.86 -3.12
CA GLY A 26 -10.59 18.83 -4.21
C GLY A 26 -12.03 19.23 -4.47
N VAL A 27 -12.29 20.52 -4.58
CA VAL A 27 -13.60 21.08 -4.93
C VAL A 27 -13.46 22.02 -6.09
N LEU A 28 -14.19 21.74 -7.17
CA LEU A 28 -14.29 22.60 -8.36
C LEU A 28 -15.75 22.96 -8.59
N ALA A 29 -16.02 24.21 -8.91
CA ALA A 29 -17.32 24.68 -9.33
C ALA A 29 -17.26 25.14 -10.79
N PHE A 30 -18.22 24.69 -11.60
CA PHE A 30 -18.34 25.04 -13.00
C PHE A 30 -19.65 25.79 -13.27
N SER A 31 -19.59 26.72 -14.25
CA SER A 31 -20.77 27.37 -14.79
C SER A 31 -21.57 26.41 -15.69
N PRO A 32 -22.84 26.73 -16.05
CA PRO A 32 -23.65 25.89 -16.95
C PRO A 32 -23.01 25.67 -18.33
N ASP A 33 -22.16 26.59 -18.77
CA ASP A 33 -21.40 26.54 -20.03
C ASP A 33 -20.02 25.91 -19.89
N GLY A 34 -19.69 25.33 -18.72
CA GLY A 34 -18.49 24.54 -18.49
C GLY A 34 -17.22 25.31 -18.14
N HIS A 35 -17.31 26.60 -17.80
CA HIS A 35 -16.14 27.36 -17.32
C HIS A 35 -15.91 27.13 -15.82
N LEU A 36 -14.66 27.04 -15.40
CA LEU A 36 -14.27 26.96 -14.00
C LEU A 36 -14.59 28.30 -13.30
N ARG A 37 -15.39 28.24 -12.24
CA ARG A 37 -15.76 29.40 -11.40
C ARG A 37 -14.97 29.49 -10.12
N ALA A 38 -14.65 28.35 -9.53
CA ALA A 38 -13.93 28.28 -8.27
C ALA A 38 -13.21 26.94 -8.13
N ALA A 39 -12.05 27.00 -7.51
CA ALA A 39 -11.25 25.85 -7.09
C ALA A 39 -10.77 26.09 -5.65
N ASN A 40 -10.73 25.05 -4.82
CA ASN A 40 -10.12 25.13 -3.51
C ASN A 40 -8.65 24.66 -3.55
N HIS A 41 -7.94 24.85 -2.44
CA HIS A 41 -6.55 24.43 -2.31
C HIS A 41 -6.37 22.91 -2.47
N GLY A 42 -7.32 22.11 -1.97
CA GLY A 42 -7.32 20.66 -2.14
C GLY A 42 -7.31 20.23 -3.62
N ALA A 43 -8.08 20.92 -4.46
CA ALA A 43 -8.11 20.64 -5.89
C ALA A 43 -6.75 20.90 -6.55
N MET A 44 -6.10 22.03 -6.22
CA MET A 44 -4.78 22.37 -6.73
C MET A 44 -3.72 21.36 -6.28
N THR A 45 -3.79 20.91 -5.03
CA THR A 45 -2.86 19.92 -4.47
C THR A 45 -3.03 18.56 -5.11
N ILE A 46 -4.26 18.06 -5.26
CA ILE A 46 -4.54 16.72 -5.82
C ILE A 46 -4.20 16.68 -7.31
N LEU A 47 -4.55 17.72 -8.07
CA LEU A 47 -4.24 17.80 -9.50
C LEU A 47 -2.81 18.22 -9.78
N ASN A 48 -2.07 18.64 -8.74
CA ASN A 48 -0.72 19.19 -8.84
C ASN A 48 -0.64 20.32 -9.87
N ASP A 49 -1.62 21.23 -9.84
CA ASP A 49 -1.78 22.32 -10.80
C ASP A 49 -2.45 23.53 -10.12
N GLU A 50 -1.98 24.72 -10.38
CA GLU A 50 -2.53 25.96 -9.80
C GLU A 50 -3.88 26.37 -10.40
N LEU A 51 -4.30 25.75 -11.49
CA LEU A 51 -5.59 25.91 -12.17
C LEU A 51 -5.90 27.34 -12.67
N HIS A 52 -4.96 28.29 -12.58
CA HIS A 52 -5.17 29.68 -12.99
C HIS A 52 -5.43 29.85 -14.48
N ASP A 53 -4.81 28.99 -15.29
CA ASP A 53 -4.96 29.04 -16.76
C ASP A 53 -6.34 28.53 -17.22
N TYR A 54 -7.07 27.81 -16.34
CA TYR A 54 -8.35 27.21 -16.66
C TYR A 54 -9.56 28.10 -16.34
N GLU A 55 -9.41 29.19 -15.61
CA GLU A 55 -10.51 30.11 -15.28
C GLU A 55 -11.17 30.74 -16.53
N ARG A 56 -10.44 30.80 -17.65
CA ARG A 56 -10.89 31.39 -18.92
C ARG A 56 -11.18 30.37 -20.00
N THR A 57 -10.92 29.10 -19.74
CA THR A 57 -11.12 27.99 -20.69
C THR A 57 -12.28 27.12 -20.25
N ARG A 58 -13.01 26.56 -21.23
CA ARG A 58 -14.05 25.58 -20.93
C ARG A 58 -13.40 24.25 -20.56
N LEU A 59 -14.06 23.48 -19.74
CA LEU A 59 -13.58 22.15 -19.35
C LEU A 59 -13.27 21.27 -20.58
N GLU A 60 -14.06 21.38 -21.66
CA GLU A 60 -13.85 20.66 -22.92
C GLU A 60 -12.47 20.94 -23.54
N ASP A 61 -11.91 22.12 -23.31
CA ASP A 61 -10.65 22.59 -23.89
C ASP A 61 -9.42 22.30 -23.02
N TRP A 62 -9.61 21.71 -21.85
CA TRP A 62 -8.49 21.33 -20.96
C TRP A 62 -7.63 20.25 -21.63
N GLN A 63 -6.39 20.57 -21.96
CA GLN A 63 -5.46 19.64 -22.59
C GLN A 63 -4.72 18.78 -21.56
N ALA A 64 -4.34 19.37 -20.43
CA ALA A 64 -3.88 18.61 -19.29
C ALA A 64 -5.05 17.94 -18.57
N HIS A 65 -4.78 16.92 -17.77
CA HIS A 65 -5.79 16.21 -16.97
C HIS A 65 -6.91 15.56 -17.80
N ALA A 66 -6.58 15.00 -18.97
CA ALA A 66 -7.56 14.47 -19.93
C ALA A 66 -8.53 13.43 -19.30
N ALA A 67 -8.01 12.49 -18.50
CA ALA A 67 -8.85 11.48 -17.82
C ALA A 67 -9.85 12.13 -16.84
N PHE A 68 -9.42 13.15 -16.10
CA PHE A 68 -10.30 13.93 -15.21
C PHE A 68 -11.35 14.70 -15.99
N ARG A 69 -10.92 15.44 -17.01
CA ARG A 69 -11.82 16.20 -17.93
C ARG A 69 -12.92 15.30 -18.51
N ASP A 70 -12.51 14.19 -19.10
CA ASP A 70 -13.44 13.29 -19.79
C ASP A 70 -14.46 12.68 -18.82
N ALA A 71 -14.02 12.27 -17.63
CA ALA A 71 -14.90 11.74 -16.59
C ALA A 71 -15.91 12.77 -16.08
N VAL A 72 -15.48 14.03 -15.92
CA VAL A 72 -16.39 15.12 -15.49
C VAL A 72 -17.38 15.48 -16.58
N LEU A 73 -16.95 15.57 -17.85
CA LEU A 73 -17.83 15.83 -18.99
C LEU A 73 -18.88 14.74 -19.16
N GLU A 74 -18.51 13.47 -19.04
CA GLU A 74 -19.47 12.36 -19.05
C GLU A 74 -20.44 12.46 -17.86
N GLY A 75 -19.95 12.88 -16.67
CA GLY A 75 -20.79 13.11 -15.50
C GLY A 75 -21.82 14.22 -15.72
N PHE A 76 -21.45 15.31 -16.40
CA PHE A 76 -22.39 16.41 -16.74
C PHE A 76 -23.48 15.99 -17.72
N GLN A 77 -23.23 14.97 -18.52
CA GLN A 77 -24.20 14.40 -19.46
C GLN A 77 -25.07 13.31 -18.82
N ALA A 78 -24.78 12.89 -17.58
CA ALA A 78 -25.57 11.89 -16.89
C ALA A 78 -27.00 12.39 -16.65
N PRO A 79 -28.02 11.54 -16.77
CA PRO A 79 -29.41 11.91 -16.54
C PRO A 79 -29.72 12.22 -15.09
N GLU A 80 -28.87 11.79 -14.19
CA GLU A 80 -28.98 11.96 -12.74
C GLU A 80 -28.35 13.29 -12.32
N ALA A 81 -28.97 13.98 -11.34
CA ALA A 81 -28.47 15.24 -10.83
C ALA A 81 -27.13 15.09 -10.06
N ASP A 82 -26.91 13.90 -9.49
CA ASP A 82 -25.71 13.52 -8.76
C ASP A 82 -25.09 12.29 -9.41
N TRP A 83 -23.77 12.28 -9.54
CA TRP A 83 -23.02 11.16 -10.10
C TRP A 83 -21.73 10.90 -9.34
N ASN A 84 -21.28 9.64 -9.34
CA ASN A 84 -20.02 9.19 -8.77
C ASN A 84 -19.20 8.46 -9.83
N ARG A 85 -17.89 8.72 -9.85
CA ARG A 85 -16.94 8.01 -10.74
C ARG A 85 -15.60 7.82 -10.03
N GLN A 86 -14.99 6.68 -10.30
CA GLN A 86 -13.61 6.41 -9.93
C GLN A 86 -12.78 6.38 -11.21
N ILE A 87 -11.66 7.10 -11.20
CA ILE A 87 -10.76 7.17 -12.35
C ILE A 87 -9.32 6.89 -11.92
N GLU A 88 -8.55 6.32 -12.84
CA GLU A 88 -7.09 6.32 -12.74
C GLU A 88 -6.59 7.61 -13.40
N PHE A 89 -5.80 8.33 -12.65
CA PHE A 89 -5.29 9.64 -13.02
C PHE A 89 -3.76 9.63 -12.96
N SER A 90 -3.11 10.16 -13.99
CA SER A 90 -1.67 10.30 -14.02
C SER A 90 -1.29 11.76 -13.98
N ASN A 91 -0.52 12.12 -12.98
CA ASN A 91 0.04 13.46 -12.86
C ASN A 91 1.10 13.73 -13.94
N PRO A 92 1.41 14.99 -14.21
CA PRO A 92 2.48 15.36 -15.12
C PRO A 92 3.87 14.84 -14.74
N ASP A 93 4.10 14.54 -13.46
CA ASP A 93 5.33 13.94 -12.94
C ASP A 93 5.41 12.40 -13.13
N GLY A 94 4.35 11.79 -13.71
CA GLY A 94 4.25 10.35 -13.96
C GLY A 94 3.74 9.54 -12.76
N SER A 95 3.38 10.16 -11.64
CA SER A 95 2.74 9.47 -10.52
C SER A 95 1.30 9.11 -10.88
N ALA A 96 0.92 7.85 -10.60
CA ALA A 96 -0.45 7.38 -10.80
C ALA A 96 -1.24 7.52 -9.51
N GLN A 97 -2.43 8.10 -9.61
CA GLN A 97 -3.37 8.26 -8.52
C GLN A 97 -4.73 7.64 -8.89
N THR A 98 -5.49 7.28 -7.89
CA THR A 98 -6.90 6.90 -8.07
C THR A 98 -7.77 7.96 -7.42
N LEU A 99 -8.55 8.65 -8.24
CA LEU A 99 -9.46 9.70 -7.77
C LEU A 99 -10.88 9.17 -7.71
N LEU A 100 -11.59 9.48 -6.63
CA LEU A 100 -13.04 9.30 -6.50
C LEU A 100 -13.70 10.66 -6.70
N LEU A 101 -14.47 10.79 -7.78
CA LEU A 101 -15.18 12.01 -8.15
C LEU A 101 -16.65 11.88 -7.77
N HIS A 102 -17.19 12.95 -7.22
CA HIS A 102 -18.61 13.14 -6.98
C HIS A 102 -19.06 14.47 -7.58
N GLY A 103 -19.96 14.45 -8.52
CA GLY A 103 -20.51 15.66 -9.14
C GLY A 103 -21.96 15.85 -8.78
N ALA A 104 -22.35 17.10 -8.54
CA ALA A 104 -23.73 17.49 -8.26
C ALA A 104 -24.11 18.75 -9.05
N ARG A 105 -25.36 18.81 -9.51
CA ARG A 105 -25.90 19.98 -10.19
C ARG A 105 -26.25 21.08 -9.19
N LEU A 106 -25.77 22.28 -9.45
CA LEU A 106 -26.11 23.45 -8.64
C LEU A 106 -27.48 23.98 -8.99
N PRO A 107 -28.29 24.45 -7.99
CA PRO A 107 -29.59 25.05 -8.23
C PRO A 107 -29.51 26.30 -9.10
N ASP A 108 -30.52 26.54 -9.93
CA ASP A 108 -30.60 27.72 -10.78
C ASP A 108 -30.62 29.04 -9.97
N SER A 109 -31.13 28.98 -8.72
CA SER A 109 -31.09 30.11 -7.78
C SER A 109 -29.66 30.56 -7.42
N SER A 110 -28.67 29.70 -7.56
CA SER A 110 -27.24 30.01 -7.37
C SER A 110 -26.50 30.26 -8.71
N GLY A 111 -27.25 30.45 -9.79
CA GLY A 111 -26.69 30.66 -11.15
C GLY A 111 -26.41 29.37 -11.91
N GLY A 112 -26.91 28.24 -11.43
CA GLY A 112 -26.78 26.93 -12.08
C GLY A 112 -25.32 26.45 -12.21
N GLY A 113 -25.14 25.35 -12.93
CA GLY A 113 -23.85 24.74 -13.18
C GLY A 113 -23.62 23.48 -12.36
N TRP A 114 -22.37 23.16 -12.08
CA TRP A 114 -21.97 21.93 -11.42
C TRP A 114 -20.95 22.18 -10.32
N VAL A 115 -21.01 21.37 -9.29
CA VAL A 115 -19.92 21.22 -8.33
C VAL A 115 -19.34 19.80 -8.45
N VAL A 116 -18.03 19.69 -8.47
CA VAL A 116 -17.32 18.42 -8.49
C VAL A 116 -16.41 18.38 -7.27
N VAL A 117 -16.62 17.39 -6.43
CA VAL A 117 -15.79 17.08 -5.27
C VAL A 117 -15.01 15.80 -5.58
N PHE A 118 -13.72 15.77 -5.26
CA PHE A 118 -12.92 14.58 -5.51
C PHE A 118 -11.85 14.39 -4.46
N ASP A 119 -11.55 13.12 -4.19
CA ASP A 119 -10.56 12.68 -3.22
C ASP A 119 -9.53 11.77 -3.89
N ASP A 120 -8.29 11.88 -3.46
CA ASP A 120 -7.25 10.90 -3.77
C ASP A 120 -7.40 9.69 -2.82
N ILE A 121 -7.90 8.60 -3.37
CA ILE A 121 -8.11 7.34 -2.64
C ILE A 121 -7.02 6.29 -2.92
N THR A 122 -5.89 6.68 -3.51
CA THR A 122 -4.80 5.77 -3.89
C THR A 122 -4.31 4.96 -2.70
N HIS A 123 -4.01 5.63 -1.58
CA HIS A 123 -3.57 4.98 -0.36
C HIS A 123 -4.66 4.09 0.26
N LEU A 124 -5.92 4.50 0.19
CA LEU A 124 -7.04 3.71 0.72
C LEU A 124 -7.20 2.40 -0.06
N ILE A 125 -7.16 2.47 -1.41
CA ILE A 125 -7.24 1.27 -2.25
C ILE A 125 -6.04 0.36 -2.06
N ALA A 126 -4.83 0.92 -1.98
CA ALA A 126 -3.62 0.16 -1.70
C ALA A 126 -3.71 -0.58 -0.35
N ALA A 127 -4.17 0.10 0.70
CA ALA A 127 -4.37 -0.49 2.02
C ALA A 127 -5.43 -1.59 2.00
N GLN A 128 -6.57 -1.38 1.32
CA GLN A 128 -7.61 -2.40 1.18
C GLN A 128 -7.12 -3.63 0.42
N ARG A 129 -6.38 -3.45 -0.69
CA ARG A 129 -5.78 -4.56 -1.45
C ARG A 129 -4.79 -5.35 -0.60
N THR A 130 -3.94 -4.65 0.17
CA THR A 130 -2.97 -5.29 1.07
C THR A 130 -3.67 -6.09 2.16
N ALA A 131 -4.71 -5.54 2.79
CA ALA A 131 -5.48 -6.23 3.81
C ALA A 131 -6.22 -7.48 3.25
N ALA A 132 -6.86 -7.34 2.09
CA ALA A 132 -7.52 -8.47 1.42
C ALA A 132 -6.52 -9.56 1.03
N TRP A 133 -5.34 -9.18 0.52
CA TRP A 133 -4.28 -10.12 0.18
C TRP A 133 -3.72 -10.85 1.42
N ALA A 134 -3.51 -10.15 2.53
CA ALA A 134 -3.08 -10.74 3.80
C ALA A 134 -4.08 -11.80 4.32
N GLU A 135 -5.37 -11.54 4.19
CA GLU A 135 -6.41 -12.50 4.59
C GLU A 135 -6.41 -13.75 3.70
N VAL A 136 -6.30 -13.58 2.37
CA VAL A 136 -6.18 -14.70 1.41
C VAL A 136 -4.93 -15.52 1.71
N ALA A 137 -3.79 -14.89 1.91
CA ALA A 137 -2.53 -15.58 2.22
C ALA A 137 -2.61 -16.35 3.54
N ARG A 138 -3.22 -15.76 4.56
CA ARG A 138 -3.46 -16.43 5.85
C ARG A 138 -4.29 -17.69 5.68
N ARG A 139 -5.40 -17.60 4.95
CA ARG A 139 -6.30 -18.72 4.69
C ARG A 139 -5.61 -19.83 3.89
N LEU A 140 -4.92 -19.47 2.81
CA LEU A 140 -4.16 -20.42 2.00
C LEU A 140 -3.07 -21.11 2.82
N ALA A 141 -2.34 -20.37 3.67
CA ALA A 141 -1.34 -20.95 4.55
C ALA A 141 -1.93 -22.02 5.48
N HIS A 142 -3.10 -21.78 6.05
CA HIS A 142 -3.79 -22.78 6.87
C HIS A 142 -4.26 -23.99 6.05
N GLU A 143 -4.85 -23.76 4.88
CA GLU A 143 -5.35 -24.83 4.01
C GLU A 143 -4.22 -25.70 3.44
N ILE A 144 -3.02 -25.14 3.20
CA ILE A 144 -1.84 -25.91 2.76
C ILE A 144 -1.21 -26.66 3.95
N LYS A 145 -1.11 -26.07 5.13
CA LYS A 145 -0.55 -26.75 6.31
C LYS A 145 -1.37 -27.97 6.75
N ASN A 146 -2.68 -27.93 6.59
CA ASN A 146 -3.58 -28.97 7.01
C ASN A 146 -3.25 -30.36 6.40
N PRO A 147 -3.01 -30.53 5.09
CA PRO A 147 -2.60 -31.80 4.52
C PRO A 147 -1.13 -32.16 4.79
N LEU A 148 -0.25 -31.18 5.03
CA LEU A 148 1.18 -31.44 5.25
C LEU A 148 1.44 -32.15 6.58
N THR A 149 0.71 -31.82 7.64
CA THR A 149 0.86 -32.44 8.95
C THR A 149 0.54 -33.95 8.92
N PRO A 150 -0.57 -34.45 8.36
CA PRO A 150 -0.81 -35.87 8.26
C PRO A 150 0.15 -36.60 7.32
N ILE A 151 0.71 -35.94 6.27
CA ILE A 151 1.75 -36.52 5.41
C ILE A 151 3.02 -36.78 6.23
N GLN A 152 3.48 -35.80 7.01
CA GLN A 152 4.64 -35.94 7.88
C GLN A 152 4.44 -37.06 8.89
N LEU A 153 3.31 -37.04 9.62
CA LEU A 153 2.97 -38.07 10.61
C LEU A 153 2.87 -39.48 10.00
N SER A 154 2.42 -39.58 8.74
CA SER A 154 2.38 -40.87 8.03
C SER A 154 3.76 -41.39 7.71
N ALA A 155 4.67 -40.55 7.25
CA ALA A 155 6.07 -40.89 6.98
C ALA A 155 6.77 -41.36 8.29
N GLU A 156 6.63 -40.58 9.36
CA GLU A 156 7.20 -40.92 10.67
C GLU A 156 6.63 -42.23 11.22
N ARG A 157 5.32 -42.47 11.04
CA ARG A 157 4.65 -43.74 11.46
C ARG A 157 5.14 -44.94 10.64
N LEU A 158 5.37 -44.79 9.33
CA LEU A 158 5.93 -45.83 8.49
C LEU A 158 7.34 -46.21 8.98
N MET A 159 8.17 -45.23 9.25
CA MET A 159 9.51 -45.42 9.80
C MET A 159 9.44 -46.18 11.14
N PHE A 160 8.63 -45.69 12.07
CA PHE A 160 8.47 -46.33 13.40
C PHE A 160 7.97 -47.78 13.35
N LYS A 161 7.01 -48.08 12.45
CA LYS A 161 6.38 -49.43 12.42
C LYS A 161 7.15 -50.46 11.63
N LEU A 162 7.93 -50.04 10.62
CA LEU A 162 8.54 -50.97 9.67
C LEU A 162 10.08 -51.09 9.81
N ALA A 163 10.75 -50.12 10.44
CA ALA A 163 12.21 -50.14 10.55
C ALA A 163 12.79 -51.43 11.14
N ASP A 164 12.16 -51.96 12.17
CA ASP A 164 12.62 -53.19 12.85
C ASP A 164 12.13 -54.49 12.19
N ARG A 165 11.33 -54.40 11.11
CA ARG A 165 10.76 -55.56 10.39
C ARG A 165 11.42 -55.77 9.02
N LEU A 166 12.29 -54.90 8.63
CA LEU A 166 12.97 -54.93 7.35
C LEU A 166 14.42 -55.40 7.52
N ASP A 167 14.97 -56.01 6.47
CA ASP A 167 16.39 -56.25 6.35
C ASP A 167 17.18 -54.94 6.29
N PRO A 168 18.51 -54.98 6.44
CA PRO A 168 19.35 -53.77 6.45
C PRO A 168 19.19 -52.87 5.22
N GLU A 169 19.02 -53.47 4.04
CA GLU A 169 18.87 -52.75 2.77
C GLU A 169 17.49 -52.09 2.69
N GLY A 170 16.42 -52.78 3.01
CA GLY A 170 15.06 -52.29 3.07
C GLY A 170 14.90 -51.18 4.12
N ARG A 171 15.55 -51.34 5.29
CA ARG A 171 15.58 -50.30 6.33
C ARG A 171 16.25 -49.00 5.84
N ALA A 172 17.43 -49.12 5.20
CA ALA A 172 18.14 -47.95 4.66
C ALA A 172 17.34 -47.25 3.55
N MET A 173 16.57 -48.00 2.74
CA MET A 173 15.69 -47.48 1.73
C MET A 173 14.51 -46.73 2.37
N LEU A 174 13.87 -47.32 3.35
CA LEU A 174 12.76 -46.70 4.11
C LEU A 174 13.21 -45.41 4.76
N GLU A 175 14.37 -45.40 5.44
CA GLU A 175 14.94 -44.26 6.13
C GLU A 175 15.21 -43.10 5.15
N ARG A 176 15.86 -43.35 4.04
CA ARG A 176 16.11 -42.32 3.00
C ARG A 176 14.79 -41.74 2.48
N SER A 177 13.82 -42.61 2.17
CA SER A 177 12.55 -42.17 1.58
C SER A 177 11.71 -41.34 2.58
N THR A 178 11.60 -41.78 3.83
CA THR A 178 10.84 -41.05 4.86
C THR A 178 11.52 -39.76 5.25
N THR A 179 12.85 -39.72 5.36
CA THR A 179 13.61 -38.50 5.60
C THR A 179 13.41 -37.49 4.47
N THR A 180 13.45 -37.94 3.20
CA THR A 180 13.18 -37.07 2.07
C THR A 180 11.77 -36.48 2.14
N ILE A 181 10.75 -37.29 2.46
CA ILE A 181 9.36 -36.79 2.60
C ILE A 181 9.25 -35.75 3.73
N VAL A 182 9.83 -36.04 4.89
CA VAL A 182 9.81 -35.12 6.05
C VAL A 182 10.50 -33.80 5.72
N ASN A 183 11.68 -33.86 5.10
CA ASN A 183 12.41 -32.66 4.70
C ASN A 183 11.64 -31.81 3.66
N GLN A 184 10.97 -32.45 2.69
CA GLN A 184 10.14 -31.73 1.72
C GLN A 184 8.92 -31.10 2.37
N VAL A 185 8.27 -31.78 3.31
CA VAL A 185 7.14 -31.23 4.07
C VAL A 185 7.58 -30.02 4.90
N GLU A 186 8.74 -30.09 5.53
CA GLU A 186 9.31 -29.00 6.32
C GLU A 186 9.64 -27.79 5.41
N ALA A 187 10.29 -28.01 4.27
CA ALA A 187 10.56 -26.98 3.27
C ALA A 187 9.27 -26.30 2.78
N MET A 188 8.20 -27.08 2.51
CA MET A 188 6.91 -26.53 2.12
C MET A 188 6.27 -25.70 3.25
N LYS A 189 6.35 -26.14 4.51
CA LYS A 189 5.86 -25.38 5.66
C LYS A 189 6.58 -24.04 5.80
N ASN A 190 7.89 -24.04 5.61
CA ASN A 190 8.71 -22.83 5.67
C ASN A 190 8.35 -21.85 4.55
N LEU A 191 8.18 -22.34 3.31
CA LEU A 191 7.73 -21.54 2.17
C LEU A 191 6.35 -20.90 2.43
N VAL A 192 5.41 -21.67 2.95
CA VAL A 192 4.05 -21.21 3.29
C VAL A 192 4.08 -20.17 4.41
N ASN A 193 4.96 -20.33 5.40
CA ASN A 193 5.15 -19.34 6.46
C ASN A 193 5.71 -18.03 5.88
N ALA A 194 6.78 -18.12 5.08
CA ALA A 194 7.38 -16.95 4.43
C ALA A 194 6.37 -16.20 3.55
N PHE A 195 5.54 -16.92 2.79
CA PHE A 195 4.47 -16.33 1.99
C PHE A 195 3.42 -15.59 2.83
N ARG A 196 2.98 -16.21 3.93
CA ARG A 196 2.04 -15.56 4.88
C ARG A 196 2.63 -14.30 5.50
N ASP A 197 3.90 -14.36 5.88
CA ASP A 197 4.58 -13.24 6.56
C ASP A 197 4.85 -12.10 5.57
N TYR A 198 5.20 -12.40 4.31
CA TYR A 198 5.28 -11.44 3.23
C TYR A 198 3.95 -10.71 2.97
N ALA A 199 2.84 -11.45 2.95
CA ALA A 199 1.52 -10.86 2.74
C ALA A 199 1.02 -9.99 3.91
N ARG A 200 1.67 -10.07 5.08
CA ARG A 200 1.35 -9.32 6.30
C ARG A 200 2.19 -8.06 6.51
N LEU A 201 3.13 -7.79 5.62
CA LEU A 201 3.99 -6.61 5.80
C LEU A 201 3.10 -5.36 5.93
N PRO A 202 3.08 -4.70 7.11
CA PRO A 202 2.36 -3.45 7.28
C PRO A 202 3.00 -2.37 6.41
N SER A 203 2.21 -1.35 6.06
CA SER A 203 2.77 -0.16 5.41
C SER A 203 3.92 0.39 6.26
N PRO A 204 5.07 0.73 5.65
CA PRO A 204 6.24 1.18 6.39
C PRO A 204 5.94 2.49 7.13
N VAL A 205 6.35 2.55 8.40
CA VAL A 205 6.30 3.78 9.21
C VAL A 205 7.64 4.51 9.04
N MET A 206 7.66 5.45 8.11
CA MET A 206 8.88 6.18 7.77
C MET A 206 9.25 7.18 8.86
N THR A 207 10.34 6.93 9.58
CA THR A 207 10.89 7.82 10.61
C THR A 207 12.38 8.07 10.36
N PRO A 208 12.92 9.22 10.76
CA PRO A 208 14.37 9.42 10.76
C PRO A 208 15.03 8.38 11.69
N LEU A 209 16.01 7.64 11.20
CA LEU A 209 16.71 6.62 11.96
C LEU A 209 18.22 6.69 11.73
N ASP A 210 18.97 6.30 12.75
CA ASP A 210 20.41 6.06 12.69
C ASP A 210 20.65 4.60 12.24
N LEU A 211 21.08 4.45 10.98
CA LEU A 211 21.32 3.15 10.39
C LEU A 211 22.46 2.39 11.09
N ASN A 212 23.51 3.10 11.53
CA ASN A 212 24.64 2.48 12.25
C ASN A 212 24.20 1.93 13.61
N ALA A 213 23.36 2.65 14.33
CA ALA A 213 22.81 2.18 15.60
C ALA A 213 21.98 0.90 15.39
N LEU A 214 21.12 0.90 14.34
CA LEU A 214 20.29 -0.24 14.01
C LEU A 214 21.12 -1.48 13.61
N VAL A 215 22.16 -1.29 12.79
CA VAL A 215 23.08 -2.40 12.42
C VAL A 215 23.77 -2.98 13.65
N ARG A 216 24.29 -2.13 14.57
CA ARG A 216 24.93 -2.62 15.81
C ARG A 216 23.94 -3.43 16.67
N GLU A 217 22.71 -2.96 16.79
CA GLU A 217 21.65 -3.67 17.53
C GLU A 217 21.39 -5.08 16.96
N VAL A 218 21.34 -5.20 15.63
CA VAL A 218 21.13 -6.51 14.98
C VAL A 218 22.37 -7.40 15.17
N LEU A 219 23.58 -6.86 15.06
CA LEU A 219 24.81 -7.64 15.19
C LEU A 219 24.98 -8.28 16.59
N VAL A 220 24.43 -7.68 17.64
CA VAL A 220 24.41 -8.29 18.99
C VAL A 220 23.73 -9.67 18.98
N LEU A 221 22.73 -9.87 18.15
CA LEU A 221 22.02 -11.17 18.03
C LEU A 221 22.93 -12.27 17.45
N TYR A 222 24.03 -11.89 16.80
CA TYR A 222 24.95 -12.79 16.11
C TYR A 222 26.29 -12.97 16.86
N GLU A 223 26.45 -12.42 18.07
CA GLU A 223 27.67 -12.58 18.86
C GLU A 223 28.05 -14.03 19.21
N GLY A 224 27.07 -14.96 19.15
CA GLY A 224 27.26 -16.39 19.33
C GLY A 224 27.31 -17.21 18.04
N SER A 225 27.28 -16.57 16.86
CA SER A 225 27.31 -17.24 15.57
C SER A 225 28.63 -18.01 15.38
N ARG A 226 28.55 -19.13 14.62
CA ARG A 226 29.72 -19.88 14.19
C ARG A 226 30.55 -19.15 13.14
N VAL A 227 29.93 -18.20 12.46
CA VAL A 227 30.55 -17.38 11.39
C VAL A 227 31.06 -16.08 12.03
N MET A 228 32.31 -15.73 11.75
CA MET A 228 32.88 -14.46 12.20
C MET A 228 32.34 -13.32 11.34
N ILE A 229 31.60 -12.41 11.94
CA ILE A 229 31.07 -11.23 11.28
C ILE A 229 31.99 -10.04 11.58
N HIS A 230 32.54 -9.43 10.53
CA HIS A 230 33.34 -8.21 10.63
C HIS A 230 32.49 -7.03 10.12
N ALA A 231 32.32 -6.00 10.96
CA ALA A 231 31.52 -4.83 10.62
C ALA A 231 32.40 -3.58 10.47
N GLU A 232 32.37 -2.98 9.29
CA GLU A 232 33.02 -1.69 9.01
C GLU A 232 31.92 -0.64 8.81
N LEU A 233 31.72 0.20 9.84
CA LEU A 233 30.70 1.24 9.82
C LEU A 233 31.38 2.60 9.74
N ALA A 234 30.91 3.47 8.85
CA ALA A 234 31.38 4.85 8.75
C ALA A 234 31.15 5.59 10.09
N ALA A 235 32.10 6.45 10.47
CA ALA A 235 32.02 7.17 11.76
C ALA A 235 30.81 8.12 11.82
N GLU A 236 30.46 8.73 10.68
CA GLU A 236 29.34 9.63 10.53
C GLU A 236 28.48 9.18 9.35
N THR A 237 27.21 8.88 9.60
CA THR A 237 26.19 8.61 8.57
C THR A 237 25.02 9.55 8.76
N PRO A 238 24.49 10.14 7.68
CA PRO A 238 23.28 10.95 7.78
C PRO A 238 22.11 10.08 8.24
N ALA A 239 21.16 10.67 8.97
CA ALA A 239 19.90 10.02 9.28
C ALA A 239 19.16 9.68 7.98
N VAL A 240 18.63 8.47 7.89
CA VAL A 240 17.82 8.01 6.75
C VAL A 240 16.37 7.90 7.16
N LEU A 241 15.46 8.19 6.22
CA LEU A 241 14.04 7.93 6.43
C LEU A 241 13.75 6.45 6.16
N GLY A 242 13.24 5.74 7.16
CA GLY A 242 12.95 4.32 7.02
C GLY A 242 12.12 3.77 8.17
N ASP A 243 11.58 2.58 7.97
CA ASP A 243 10.94 1.79 9.03
C ASP A 243 11.99 0.91 9.71
N ALA A 244 12.31 1.22 10.97
CA ALA A 244 13.32 0.51 11.73
C ALA A 244 13.05 -1.00 11.84
N THR A 245 11.78 -1.41 11.91
CA THR A 245 11.38 -2.82 12.01
C THR A 245 11.66 -3.57 10.70
N GLN A 246 11.27 -2.96 9.57
CA GLN A 246 11.48 -3.57 8.25
C GLN A 246 12.97 -3.62 7.88
N ILE A 247 13.72 -2.55 8.14
CA ILE A 247 15.17 -2.53 7.87
C ILE A 247 15.90 -3.55 8.76
N ARG A 248 15.55 -3.67 10.06
CA ARG A 248 16.07 -4.71 10.94
C ARG A 248 15.85 -6.10 10.37
N GLN A 249 14.66 -6.36 9.85
CA GLN A 249 14.33 -7.65 9.23
C GLN A 249 15.15 -7.91 7.95
N VAL A 250 15.37 -6.89 7.13
CA VAL A 250 16.24 -7.02 5.94
C VAL A 250 17.65 -7.40 6.34
N ILE A 251 18.25 -6.70 7.32
CA ILE A 251 19.61 -6.97 7.81
C ILE A 251 19.68 -8.39 8.37
N HIS A 252 18.71 -8.78 9.20
CA HIS A 252 18.64 -10.12 9.78
C HIS A 252 18.57 -11.21 8.68
N ASN A 253 17.69 -11.04 7.68
CA ASN A 253 17.55 -12.00 6.58
C ASN A 253 18.84 -12.13 5.74
N LEU A 254 19.54 -11.02 5.50
CA LEU A 254 20.82 -11.05 4.76
C LEU A 254 21.90 -11.77 5.55
N LEU A 255 22.02 -11.50 6.86
CA LEU A 255 22.97 -12.17 7.73
C LEU A 255 22.67 -13.67 7.85
N GLN A 256 21.40 -14.04 8.02
CA GLN A 256 20.98 -15.43 8.08
C GLN A 256 21.28 -16.17 6.75
N ASN A 257 20.99 -15.56 5.61
CA ASN A 257 21.34 -16.15 4.30
C ASN A 257 22.84 -16.34 4.12
N ALA A 258 23.64 -15.39 4.61
CA ALA A 258 25.11 -15.52 4.57
C ALA A 258 25.61 -16.63 5.49
N GLU A 259 25.05 -16.75 6.69
CA GLU A 259 25.35 -17.81 7.65
C GLU A 259 25.02 -19.18 7.07
N ASP A 260 23.79 -19.35 6.52
CA ASP A 260 23.30 -20.58 5.92
C ASP A 260 24.20 -21.01 4.72
N ALA A 261 24.64 -20.06 3.90
CA ALA A 261 25.53 -20.32 2.77
C ALA A 261 26.95 -20.74 3.19
N LEU A 262 27.40 -20.36 4.36
CA LEU A 262 28.73 -20.69 4.88
C LEU A 262 28.77 -21.98 5.69
N VAL A 263 27.64 -22.49 6.17
CA VAL A 263 27.57 -23.77 6.90
C VAL A 263 27.91 -24.97 6.00
N ASP A 264 27.69 -24.86 4.69
CA ASP A 264 27.97 -25.94 3.70
C ASP A 264 29.37 -25.84 3.08
N VAL A 265 30.22 -24.90 3.53
CA VAL A 265 31.60 -24.72 3.04
C VAL A 265 32.58 -25.17 4.13
N ASP A 266 32.88 -26.48 4.16
CA ASP A 266 34.02 -27.07 4.90
C ASP A 266 35.25 -27.16 3.98
#